data_f7bf03447814667aa3a2b88eea4211b7
#
_entry.id   f7bf03447814667aa3a2b88eea4211b7
#
_cell.length_a   1.000
_cell.length_b   1.000
_cell.length_c   1.000
_cell.angle_alpha   90.00
_cell.angle_beta   90.00
_cell.angle_gamma   90.00
#
_symmetry.space_group_name_H-M   'P 1'
#
loop_
_entity.id
_entity.type
_entity.pdbx_description
1 polymer ?
#
loop_
_entity_poly.entity_id
_entity_poly.type
_entity_poly.pdbx_seq_one_letter_code
_entity_poly.pdbx_strand_id
1 'polypeptide(L)'
;LIKEKDSIFDGVNVLLNSIPPKKNGDLVVKNFSNIIVKKKKTINWFGYFSSTSVYGDHSGNWVDEETELTPNSQRGILRKKSEAQHLKFFKDHKIPIHIFRLPGIYGPGRSVIDKIKEGKAVEIVKEGHFFSRVHVEDIATAIAKSINKSTPGEIFNICDDLPTESYKVLRYAAKLMNVKNFKSLNFDDPKISSKIKSFYHDN
;
A
#
# COMPACT_ATOMS: atom_id res chain seq x y z
N LEU A 1 -9.67 -29.26 -11.76
CA LEU A 1 -9.30 -28.02 -11.02
C LEU A 1 -7.81 -27.64 -11.10
N ILE A 2 -6.86 -28.58 -11.30
CA ILE A 2 -5.42 -28.29 -11.37
C ILE A 2 -4.98 -27.93 -12.80
N LYS A 3 -5.57 -28.53 -13.82
CA LYS A 3 -5.25 -28.25 -15.24
C LYS A 3 -5.68 -26.85 -15.71
N GLU A 4 -6.79 -26.32 -15.20
CA GLU A 4 -7.28 -24.97 -15.52
C GLU A 4 -6.40 -23.84 -14.93
N LYS A 5 -5.68 -24.08 -13.82
CA LYS A 5 -4.81 -23.08 -13.22
C LYS A 5 -3.55 -22.79 -14.06
N ASP A 6 -3.02 -23.77 -14.75
CA ASP A 6 -1.79 -23.60 -15.55
C ASP A 6 -2.06 -22.71 -16.78
N SER A 7 -3.25 -22.79 -17.38
CA SER A 7 -3.63 -22.00 -18.57
C SER A 7 -3.79 -20.51 -18.29
N ILE A 8 -4.07 -20.10 -17.05
CA ILE A 8 -4.21 -18.68 -16.66
C ILE A 8 -2.90 -17.90 -16.90
N PHE A 9 -1.75 -18.59 -16.87
CA PHE A 9 -0.44 -17.99 -17.05
C PHE A 9 0.11 -18.15 -18.48
N ASP A 10 -0.67 -18.69 -19.41
CA ASP A 10 -0.21 -18.85 -20.80
C ASP A 10 -0.16 -17.48 -21.49
N GLY A 11 1.00 -17.16 -22.07
CA GLY A 11 1.25 -15.85 -22.69
C GLY A 11 1.49 -14.70 -21.72
N VAL A 12 1.42 -14.94 -20.40
CA VAL A 12 1.66 -13.91 -19.38
C VAL A 12 3.16 -13.67 -19.21
N ASN A 13 3.58 -12.42 -19.37
CA ASN A 13 4.96 -11.98 -19.17
C ASN A 13 5.09 -10.89 -18.10
N VAL A 14 3.98 -10.25 -17.70
CA VAL A 14 3.90 -9.23 -16.63
C VAL A 14 2.86 -9.67 -15.62
N LEU A 15 3.26 -9.71 -14.35
CA LEU A 15 2.39 -10.04 -13.23
C LEU A 15 2.32 -8.89 -12.24
N LEU A 16 1.13 -8.56 -11.75
CA LEU A 16 0.97 -7.61 -10.65
C LEU A 16 0.10 -8.24 -9.55
N ASN A 17 0.70 -8.47 -8.38
CA ASN A 17 -0.03 -8.93 -7.20
C ASN A 17 -0.49 -7.73 -6.37
N SER A 18 -1.77 -7.40 -6.44
CA SER A 18 -2.43 -6.39 -5.59
C SER A 18 -3.28 -6.99 -4.46
N ILE A 19 -3.25 -8.33 -4.31
CA ILE A 19 -4.09 -9.02 -3.33
C ILE A 19 -3.50 -8.88 -1.92
N PRO A 20 -4.27 -8.41 -0.93
CA PRO A 20 -3.78 -8.30 0.44
C PRO A 20 -3.49 -9.70 1.03
N PRO A 21 -2.37 -9.88 1.75
CA PRO A 21 -2.07 -11.12 2.43
C PRO A 21 -3.06 -11.39 3.55
N LYS A 22 -3.29 -12.67 3.85
CA LYS A 22 -4.13 -13.14 4.95
C LYS A 22 -3.28 -13.75 6.06
N LYS A 23 -3.89 -14.09 7.21
CA LYS A 23 -3.19 -14.73 8.34
C LYS A 23 -2.40 -15.98 7.94
N ASN A 24 -2.89 -16.73 6.95
CA ASN A 24 -2.24 -17.93 6.42
C ASN A 24 -1.31 -17.68 5.23
N GLY A 25 -0.86 -16.44 5.02
CA GLY A 25 0.12 -16.01 4.04
C GLY A 25 -0.44 -15.30 2.81
N ASP A 26 0.45 -15.01 1.88
CA ASP A 26 0.11 -14.43 0.59
C ASP A 26 -0.62 -15.46 -0.29
N LEU A 27 -1.78 -15.06 -0.81
CA LEU A 27 -2.64 -15.98 -1.58
C LEU A 27 -2.05 -16.32 -2.94
N VAL A 28 -1.34 -15.39 -3.58
CA VAL A 28 -0.70 -15.63 -4.89
C VAL A 28 0.47 -16.58 -4.70
N VAL A 29 1.34 -16.31 -3.74
CA VAL A 29 2.47 -17.20 -3.42
C VAL A 29 1.97 -18.60 -3.05
N LYS A 30 0.99 -18.68 -2.15
CA LYS A 30 0.46 -19.96 -1.67
C LYS A 30 -0.15 -20.83 -2.79
N ASN A 31 -0.89 -20.21 -3.71
CA ASN A 31 -1.67 -20.99 -4.69
C ASN A 31 -1.00 -21.13 -6.05
N PHE A 32 -0.05 -20.26 -6.40
CA PHE A 32 0.50 -20.17 -7.75
C PHE A 32 2.03 -20.25 -7.82
N SER A 33 2.75 -20.41 -6.69
CA SER A 33 4.22 -20.47 -6.67
C SER A 33 4.79 -21.47 -7.66
N ASN A 34 4.27 -22.70 -7.69
CA ASN A 34 4.75 -23.75 -8.58
C ASN A 34 4.58 -23.39 -10.07
N ILE A 35 3.46 -22.73 -10.43
CA ILE A 35 3.18 -22.33 -11.80
C ILE A 35 4.09 -21.15 -12.18
N ILE A 36 4.21 -20.16 -11.31
CA ILE A 36 5.09 -19.00 -11.50
C ILE A 36 6.54 -19.47 -11.72
N VAL A 37 7.02 -20.42 -10.91
CA VAL A 37 8.37 -20.99 -11.08
C VAL A 37 8.52 -21.75 -12.41
N LYS A 38 7.53 -22.54 -12.81
CA LYS A 38 7.52 -23.21 -14.12
C LYS A 38 7.59 -22.22 -15.29
N LYS A 39 6.90 -21.08 -15.16
CA LYS A 39 6.81 -20.02 -16.20
C LYS A 39 7.87 -18.92 -16.05
N LYS A 40 8.88 -19.08 -15.18
CA LYS A 40 9.89 -18.04 -14.88
C LYS A 40 10.65 -17.51 -16.09
N LYS A 41 10.77 -18.29 -17.18
CA LYS A 41 11.44 -17.87 -18.42
C LYS A 41 10.61 -16.90 -19.25
N THR A 42 9.29 -16.87 -19.06
CA THR A 42 8.36 -15.99 -19.78
C THR A 42 7.97 -14.76 -18.98
N ILE A 43 8.12 -14.80 -17.65
CA ILE A 43 7.80 -13.67 -16.76
C ILE A 43 8.97 -12.69 -16.78
N ASN A 44 8.74 -11.52 -17.36
CA ASN A 44 9.75 -10.46 -17.47
C ASN A 44 9.66 -9.42 -16.35
N TRP A 45 8.55 -9.38 -15.64
CA TRP A 45 8.32 -8.47 -14.54
C TRP A 45 7.24 -9.02 -13.58
N PHE A 46 7.48 -8.92 -12.27
CA PHE A 46 6.49 -9.29 -11.27
C PHE A 46 6.47 -8.23 -10.15
N GLY A 47 5.43 -7.40 -10.12
CA GLY A 47 5.19 -6.39 -9.09
C GLY A 47 4.34 -6.93 -7.93
N TYR A 48 4.68 -6.50 -6.71
CA TYR A 48 3.87 -6.72 -5.53
C TYR A 48 3.51 -5.39 -4.86
N PHE A 49 2.22 -5.12 -4.68
CA PHE A 49 1.74 -3.98 -3.91
C PHE A 49 1.81 -4.27 -2.42
N SER A 50 2.84 -3.74 -1.77
CA SER A 50 2.98 -3.71 -0.33
C SER A 50 2.33 -2.45 0.27
N SER A 51 2.72 -2.08 1.46
CA SER A 51 2.20 -0.89 2.15
C SER A 51 3.28 -0.30 3.05
N THR A 52 3.29 1.01 3.22
CA THR A 52 4.14 1.70 4.20
C THR A 52 3.90 1.26 5.64
N SER A 53 2.77 0.58 5.93
CA SER A 53 2.53 -0.02 7.26
C SER A 53 3.56 -1.09 7.67
N VAL A 54 4.46 -1.50 6.78
CA VAL A 54 5.58 -2.40 7.12
C VAL A 54 6.64 -1.71 7.99
N TYR A 55 6.73 -0.38 7.93
CA TYR A 55 7.70 0.37 8.71
C TYR A 55 7.36 0.36 10.21
N GLY A 56 6.09 0.50 10.56
CA GLY A 56 5.65 0.69 11.95
C GLY A 56 5.72 2.15 12.37
N ASP A 57 5.94 2.38 13.68
CA ASP A 57 6.02 3.72 14.25
C ASP A 57 7.48 4.17 14.33
N HIS A 58 7.80 5.24 13.62
CA HIS A 58 9.10 5.92 13.65
C HIS A 58 9.02 7.32 14.27
N SER A 59 7.94 7.59 15.06
CA SER A 59 7.74 8.86 15.76
C SER A 59 7.75 10.07 14.80
N GLY A 60 7.20 9.91 13.60
CA GLY A 60 7.14 10.95 12.57
C GLY A 60 8.46 11.23 11.84
N ASN A 61 9.49 10.44 12.06
CA ASN A 61 10.74 10.55 11.31
C ASN A 61 10.57 10.02 9.89
N TRP A 62 11.36 10.57 8.98
CA TRP A 62 11.44 10.08 7.60
C TRP A 62 12.01 8.67 7.56
N VAL A 63 11.44 7.85 6.69
CA VAL A 63 11.88 6.48 6.42
C VAL A 63 12.13 6.29 4.93
N ASP A 64 13.09 5.44 4.60
CA ASP A 64 13.43 5.00 3.26
C ASP A 64 13.34 3.48 3.12
N GLU A 65 13.68 2.95 1.96
CA GLU A 65 13.58 1.53 1.67
C GLU A 65 14.54 0.66 2.50
N GLU A 66 15.65 1.24 3.00
CA GLU A 66 16.66 0.58 3.84
C GLU A 66 16.28 0.63 5.34
N THR A 67 15.31 1.46 5.71
CA THR A 67 14.87 1.61 7.10
C THR A 67 14.35 0.29 7.65
N GLU A 68 14.71 -0.02 8.90
CA GLU A 68 14.27 -1.24 9.58
C GLU A 68 12.75 -1.32 9.66
N LEU A 69 12.22 -2.51 9.34
CA LEU A 69 10.80 -2.78 9.38
C LEU A 69 10.38 -3.26 10.76
N THR A 70 9.63 -2.44 11.47
CA THR A 70 9.15 -2.68 12.84
C THR A 70 7.61 -2.63 12.95
N PRO A 71 6.85 -3.33 12.06
CA PRO A 71 5.40 -3.22 12.05
C PRO A 71 4.80 -3.73 13.36
N ASN A 72 3.94 -2.95 13.98
CA ASN A 72 3.18 -3.29 15.18
C ASN A 72 1.71 -3.62 14.87
N SER A 73 1.21 -3.22 13.72
CA SER A 73 -0.14 -3.56 13.25
C SER A 73 -0.17 -4.96 12.61
N GLN A 74 -1.26 -5.71 12.83
CA GLN A 74 -1.46 -7.03 12.19
C GLN A 74 -1.30 -6.96 10.67
N ARG A 75 -1.78 -5.87 10.05
CA ARG A 75 -1.69 -5.63 8.61
C ARG A 75 -0.23 -5.43 8.17
N GLY A 76 0.54 -4.63 8.87
CA GLY A 76 1.97 -4.41 8.60
C GLY A 76 2.79 -5.69 8.73
N ILE A 77 2.55 -6.46 9.80
CA ILE A 77 3.21 -7.76 10.01
C ILE A 77 2.96 -8.73 8.85
N LEU A 78 1.72 -8.81 8.38
CA LEU A 78 1.38 -9.67 7.24
C LEU A 78 2.01 -9.19 5.94
N ARG A 79 2.08 -7.87 5.73
CA ARG A 79 2.76 -7.28 4.56
C ARG A 79 4.26 -7.55 4.59
N LYS A 80 4.94 -7.33 5.71
CA LYS A 80 6.37 -7.67 5.88
C LYS A 80 6.66 -9.14 5.55
N LYS A 81 5.82 -10.06 6.05
CA LYS A 81 5.93 -11.49 5.71
C LYS A 81 5.74 -11.77 4.22
N SER A 82 4.78 -11.09 3.59
CA SER A 82 4.53 -11.24 2.16
C SER A 82 5.67 -10.69 1.31
N GLU A 83 6.26 -9.54 1.68
CA GLU A 83 7.47 -9.02 1.02
C GLU A 83 8.60 -10.06 1.04
N ALA A 84 8.89 -10.64 2.20
CA ALA A 84 9.91 -11.68 2.33
C ALA A 84 9.62 -12.91 1.44
N GLN A 85 8.35 -13.31 1.29
CA GLN A 85 7.96 -14.41 0.40
C GLN A 85 8.22 -14.06 -1.08
N HIS A 86 7.91 -12.83 -1.51
CA HIS A 86 8.17 -12.38 -2.87
C HIS A 86 9.66 -12.24 -3.15
N LEU A 87 10.44 -11.64 -2.25
CA LEU A 87 11.90 -11.54 -2.40
C LEU A 87 12.58 -12.92 -2.45
N LYS A 88 11.99 -13.92 -1.81
CA LYS A 88 12.46 -15.31 -1.93
C LYS A 88 12.33 -15.86 -3.37
N PHE A 89 11.30 -15.49 -4.12
CA PHE A 89 11.21 -15.84 -5.54
C PHE A 89 12.38 -15.26 -6.36
N PHE A 90 12.74 -14.01 -6.11
CA PHE A 90 13.90 -13.41 -6.76
C PHE A 90 15.20 -14.13 -6.37
N LYS A 91 15.41 -14.37 -5.07
CA LYS A 91 16.62 -15.01 -4.55
C LYS A 91 16.78 -16.43 -5.10
N ASP A 92 15.74 -17.26 -4.98
CA ASP A 92 15.84 -18.71 -5.24
C ASP A 92 15.63 -19.05 -6.72
N HIS A 93 14.81 -18.29 -7.44
CA HIS A 93 14.37 -18.64 -8.79
C HIS A 93 14.70 -17.59 -9.85
N LYS A 94 15.26 -16.43 -9.44
CA LYS A 94 15.55 -15.28 -10.32
C LYS A 94 14.30 -14.73 -11.02
N ILE A 95 13.12 -14.85 -10.39
CA ILE A 95 11.90 -14.23 -10.88
C ILE A 95 12.02 -12.73 -10.62
N PRO A 96 11.75 -11.85 -11.62
CA PRO A 96 12.03 -10.42 -11.54
C PRO A 96 11.02 -9.67 -10.67
N ILE A 97 11.15 -9.83 -9.35
CA ILE A 97 10.29 -9.22 -8.34
C ILE A 97 10.60 -7.74 -8.17
N HIS A 98 9.54 -6.93 -8.02
CA HIS A 98 9.57 -5.52 -7.64
C HIS A 98 8.54 -5.30 -6.55
N ILE A 99 8.91 -4.64 -5.45
CA ILE A 99 8.01 -4.36 -4.33
C ILE A 99 7.69 -2.87 -4.30
N PHE A 100 6.41 -2.52 -4.17
CA PHE A 100 5.93 -1.15 -4.09
C PHE A 100 5.22 -0.94 -2.76
N ARG A 101 5.86 -0.19 -1.84
CA ARG A 101 5.28 0.20 -0.56
C ARG A 101 4.41 1.44 -0.77
N LEU A 102 3.11 1.23 -0.74
CA LEU A 102 2.11 2.27 -1.01
C LEU A 102 1.54 2.80 0.30
N PRO A 103 1.47 4.14 0.47
CA PRO A 103 0.82 4.79 1.61
C PRO A 103 -0.70 4.92 1.40
N GLY A 104 -1.28 5.98 1.93
CA GLY A 104 -2.69 6.31 1.71
C GLY A 104 -2.98 6.67 0.25
N ILE A 105 -3.66 5.79 -0.49
CA ILE A 105 -4.00 6.03 -1.90
C ILE A 105 -5.20 6.95 -2.00
N TYR A 106 -5.12 7.97 -2.86
CA TYR A 106 -6.25 8.84 -3.19
C TYR A 106 -6.40 9.02 -4.71
N GLY A 107 -7.55 9.56 -5.13
CA GLY A 107 -7.87 9.82 -6.52
C GLY A 107 -9.39 9.92 -6.73
N PRO A 108 -9.89 9.90 -7.99
CA PRO A 108 -11.30 9.93 -8.29
C PRO A 108 -12.10 8.85 -7.55
N GLY A 109 -13.20 9.23 -6.88
CA GLY A 109 -14.04 8.32 -6.10
C GLY A 109 -13.42 7.85 -4.76
N ARG A 110 -12.21 8.31 -4.43
CA ARG A 110 -11.50 7.95 -3.18
C ARG A 110 -10.71 9.13 -2.65
N SER A 111 -11.38 10.22 -2.38
CA SER A 111 -10.75 11.43 -1.87
C SER A 111 -11.46 11.97 -0.63
N VAL A 112 -10.83 12.91 0.06
CA VAL A 112 -11.47 13.67 1.12
C VAL A 112 -12.59 14.56 0.56
N ILE A 113 -12.45 15.01 -0.68
CA ILE A 113 -13.46 15.81 -1.40
C ILE A 113 -14.76 14.99 -1.57
N ASP A 114 -14.64 13.72 -1.98
CA ASP A 114 -15.80 12.83 -2.11
C ASP A 114 -16.51 12.65 -0.77
N LYS A 115 -15.76 12.45 0.31
CA LYS A 115 -16.32 12.34 1.67
C LYS A 115 -17.06 13.60 2.11
N ILE A 116 -16.55 14.79 1.76
CA ILE A 116 -17.23 16.07 2.04
C ILE A 116 -18.52 16.15 1.26
N LYS A 117 -18.50 15.86 -0.05
CA LYS A 117 -19.71 15.86 -0.91
C LYS A 117 -20.79 14.92 -0.40
N GLU A 118 -20.40 13.77 0.12
CA GLU A 118 -21.31 12.76 0.67
C GLU A 118 -21.79 13.06 2.10
N GLY A 119 -21.34 14.15 2.73
CA GLY A 119 -21.65 14.47 4.12
C GLY A 119 -21.05 13.50 5.14
N LYS A 120 -20.06 12.68 4.74
CA LYS A 120 -19.42 11.64 5.56
C LYS A 120 -18.07 12.07 6.14
N ALA A 121 -17.65 13.31 5.88
CA ALA A 121 -16.38 13.81 6.38
C ALA A 121 -16.43 13.98 7.90
N VAL A 122 -15.48 13.35 8.57
CA VAL A 122 -15.25 13.52 10.02
C VAL A 122 -13.80 13.90 10.20
N GLU A 123 -13.58 15.04 10.86
CA GLU A 123 -12.27 15.47 11.27
C GLU A 123 -11.83 14.68 12.50
N ILE A 124 -10.66 14.08 12.44
CA ILE A 124 -10.02 13.46 13.60
C ILE A 124 -8.72 14.20 13.85
N VAL A 125 -8.68 14.94 14.95
CA VAL A 125 -7.52 15.74 15.33
C VAL A 125 -6.56 14.87 16.14
N LYS A 126 -5.39 14.61 15.55
CA LYS A 126 -4.21 14.04 16.22
C LYS A 126 -3.00 14.82 15.73
N GLU A 127 -2.56 15.77 16.54
CA GLU A 127 -1.42 16.63 16.23
C GLU A 127 -0.13 15.79 16.16
N GLY A 128 0.79 16.19 15.26
CA GLY A 128 2.07 15.52 15.08
C GLY A 128 1.98 14.14 14.43
N HIS A 129 0.81 13.70 13.95
CA HIS A 129 0.64 12.42 13.27
C HIS A 129 0.52 12.64 11.75
N PHE A 130 1.58 12.35 11.04
CA PHE A 130 1.68 12.55 9.60
C PHE A 130 1.24 11.32 8.81
N PHE A 131 0.60 11.55 7.68
CA PHE A 131 0.28 10.52 6.71
C PHE A 131 0.91 10.86 5.37
N SER A 132 1.73 9.97 4.85
CA SER A 132 2.11 9.97 3.45
C SER A 132 0.93 9.50 2.58
N ARG A 133 0.88 10.02 1.36
CA ARG A 133 -0.18 9.71 0.39
C ARG A 133 0.41 9.51 -0.99
N VAL A 134 -0.40 8.99 -1.90
CA VAL A 134 -0.05 8.88 -3.32
C VAL A 134 -1.31 8.95 -4.17
N HIS A 135 -1.25 9.68 -5.29
CA HIS A 135 -2.32 9.67 -6.27
C HIS A 135 -2.31 8.36 -7.08
N VAL A 136 -3.48 7.85 -7.40
CA VAL A 136 -3.61 6.56 -8.13
C VAL A 136 -2.91 6.58 -9.49
N GLU A 137 -2.89 7.72 -10.19
CA GLU A 137 -2.21 7.86 -11.49
C GLU A 137 -0.68 7.83 -11.35
N ASP A 138 -0.14 8.33 -10.23
CA ASP A 138 1.30 8.25 -9.95
C ASP A 138 1.73 6.81 -9.68
N ILE A 139 0.89 6.02 -9.01
CA ILE A 139 1.11 4.58 -8.89
C ILE A 139 1.16 3.93 -10.28
N ALA A 140 0.18 4.21 -11.14
CA ALA A 140 0.14 3.65 -12.49
C ALA A 140 1.37 4.05 -13.31
N THR A 141 1.80 5.31 -13.20
CA THR A 141 3.00 5.83 -13.87
C THR A 141 4.28 5.14 -13.35
N ALA A 142 4.41 4.98 -12.04
CA ALA A 142 5.55 4.29 -11.43
C ALA A 142 5.64 2.83 -11.89
N ILE A 143 4.51 2.12 -11.92
CA ILE A 143 4.44 0.74 -12.40
C ILE A 143 4.85 0.66 -13.89
N ALA A 144 4.29 1.51 -14.75
CA ALA A 144 4.64 1.55 -16.16
C ALA A 144 6.14 1.82 -16.38
N LYS A 145 6.73 2.75 -15.62
CA LYS A 145 8.17 3.00 -15.64
C LYS A 145 8.97 1.79 -15.18
N SER A 146 8.55 1.12 -14.11
CA SER A 146 9.22 -0.08 -13.59
C SER A 146 9.16 -1.26 -14.56
N ILE A 147 8.06 -1.43 -15.30
CA ILE A 147 7.97 -2.46 -16.35
C ILE A 147 8.96 -2.16 -17.47
N ASN A 148 9.05 -0.90 -17.92
CA ASN A 148 9.95 -0.48 -19.00
C ASN A 148 11.43 -0.47 -18.59
N LYS A 149 11.72 -0.17 -17.32
CA LYS A 149 13.09 -0.16 -16.76
C LYS A 149 13.12 -1.06 -15.53
N SER A 150 13.14 -2.37 -15.79
CA SER A 150 13.10 -3.38 -14.73
C SER A 150 14.39 -3.39 -13.91
N THR A 151 14.26 -3.36 -12.60
CA THR A 151 15.33 -3.48 -11.60
C THR A 151 14.95 -4.57 -10.60
N PRO A 152 15.12 -5.86 -10.96
CA PRO A 152 14.65 -6.97 -10.17
C PRO A 152 15.27 -7.03 -8.77
N GLY A 153 14.45 -7.26 -7.77
CA GLY A 153 14.84 -7.30 -6.36
C GLY A 153 14.66 -5.99 -5.62
N GLU A 154 14.42 -4.89 -6.35
CA GLU A 154 14.26 -3.56 -5.75
C GLU A 154 12.91 -3.36 -5.05
N ILE A 155 12.97 -2.52 -4.03
CA ILE A 155 11.81 -2.05 -3.26
C ILE A 155 11.68 -0.55 -3.52
N PHE A 156 10.46 -0.05 -3.63
CA PHE A 156 10.17 1.36 -3.89
C PHE A 156 9.11 1.89 -2.94
N ASN A 157 9.38 3.03 -2.31
CA ASN A 157 8.35 3.85 -1.67
C ASN A 157 7.72 4.75 -2.75
N ILE A 158 6.41 4.60 -2.97
CA ILE A 158 5.69 5.43 -3.94
C ILE A 158 4.77 6.36 -3.17
N CYS A 159 5.19 7.59 -2.98
CA CYS A 159 4.48 8.60 -2.19
C CYS A 159 4.67 10.01 -2.76
N ASP A 160 3.76 10.90 -2.36
CA ASP A 160 3.86 12.34 -2.57
C ASP A 160 4.94 12.93 -1.64
N ASP A 161 5.43 14.12 -1.96
CA ASP A 161 6.54 14.78 -1.25
C ASP A 161 6.13 15.40 0.09
N LEU A 162 4.82 15.57 0.37
CA LEU A 162 4.33 16.33 1.51
C LEU A 162 3.47 15.49 2.46
N PRO A 163 4.08 14.75 3.39
CA PRO A 163 3.35 14.10 4.47
C PRO A 163 2.57 15.14 5.28
N THR A 164 1.29 14.88 5.52
CA THR A 164 0.43 15.88 6.15
C THR A 164 -0.56 15.20 7.09
N GLU A 165 -0.82 15.84 8.22
CA GLU A 165 -1.83 15.41 9.18
C GLU A 165 -3.22 15.35 8.54
N SER A 166 -3.97 14.30 8.82
CA SER A 166 -5.24 14.01 8.13
C SER A 166 -6.28 15.13 8.27
N TYR A 167 -6.35 15.74 9.46
CA TYR A 167 -7.29 16.83 9.71
C TYR A 167 -6.95 18.10 8.93
N LYS A 168 -5.66 18.39 8.69
CA LYS A 168 -5.24 19.56 7.90
C LYS A 168 -5.66 19.41 6.43
N VAL A 169 -5.55 18.20 5.88
CA VAL A 169 -6.02 17.92 4.51
C VAL A 169 -7.53 18.11 4.40
N LEU A 170 -8.30 17.64 5.40
CA LEU A 170 -9.74 17.84 5.44
C LEU A 170 -10.11 19.32 5.51
N ARG A 171 -9.47 20.10 6.40
CA ARG A 171 -9.70 21.55 6.53
C ARG A 171 -9.40 22.29 5.24
N TYR A 172 -8.30 21.94 4.59
CA TYR A 172 -7.94 22.55 3.30
C TYR A 172 -8.98 22.25 2.22
N ALA A 173 -9.39 21.00 2.08
CA ALA A 173 -10.43 20.61 1.13
C ALA A 173 -11.77 21.27 1.42
N ALA A 174 -12.18 21.34 2.69
CA ALA A 174 -13.41 22.00 3.12
C ALA A 174 -13.38 23.52 2.77
N LYS A 175 -12.22 24.17 2.97
CA LYS A 175 -12.01 25.58 2.59
C LYS A 175 -12.20 25.78 1.07
N LEU A 176 -11.58 24.91 0.24
CA LEU A 176 -11.73 24.99 -1.22
C LEU A 176 -13.18 24.79 -1.68
N MET A 177 -13.93 23.95 -0.96
CA MET A 177 -15.34 23.65 -1.26
C MET A 177 -16.32 24.62 -0.59
N ASN A 178 -15.84 25.64 0.15
CA ASN A 178 -16.64 26.55 0.94
C ASN A 178 -17.59 25.86 1.95
N VAL A 179 -17.17 24.71 2.49
CA VAL A 179 -17.90 23.98 3.52
C VAL A 179 -17.36 24.38 4.90
N LYS A 180 -18.23 24.92 5.74
CA LYS A 180 -17.84 25.45 7.07
C LYS A 180 -18.08 24.46 8.22
N ASN A 181 -19.04 23.57 8.08
CA ASN A 181 -19.51 22.73 9.17
C ASN A 181 -19.26 21.24 8.83
N PHE A 182 -18.45 20.57 9.62
CA PHE A 182 -18.28 19.14 9.63
C PHE A 182 -17.97 18.67 11.06
N LYS A 183 -18.22 17.40 11.33
CA LYS A 183 -18.00 16.81 12.65
C LYS A 183 -16.50 16.75 12.94
N SER A 184 -16.09 17.30 14.09
CA SER A 184 -14.72 17.23 14.58
C SER A 184 -14.68 16.42 15.87
N LEU A 185 -13.68 15.53 15.99
CA LEU A 185 -13.41 14.69 17.14
C LEU A 185 -11.92 14.75 17.47
N ASN A 186 -11.60 14.78 18.76
CA ASN A 186 -10.24 14.50 19.21
C ASN A 186 -9.96 13.01 19.05
N PHE A 187 -8.71 12.63 18.76
CA PHE A 187 -8.32 11.21 18.57
C PHE A 187 -8.68 10.32 19.77
N ASP A 188 -8.67 10.86 20.98
CA ASP A 188 -9.01 10.12 22.20
C ASP A 188 -10.51 9.93 22.43
N ASP A 189 -11.36 10.58 21.61
CA ASP A 189 -12.82 10.44 21.73
C ASP A 189 -13.24 8.97 21.64
N PRO A 190 -14.04 8.46 22.63
CA PRO A 190 -14.50 7.07 22.63
C PRO A 190 -15.40 6.71 21.45
N LYS A 191 -15.95 7.69 20.74
CA LYS A 191 -16.76 7.49 19.53
C LYS A 191 -15.93 7.05 18.32
N ILE A 192 -14.59 7.18 18.40
CA ILE A 192 -13.70 6.71 17.32
C ILE A 192 -13.51 5.22 17.46
N SER A 193 -13.94 4.49 16.42
CA SER A 193 -13.83 3.02 16.39
C SER A 193 -12.37 2.56 16.42
N SER A 194 -12.13 1.37 17.00
CA SER A 194 -10.81 0.72 17.01
C SER A 194 -10.23 0.54 15.61
N LYS A 195 -11.08 0.30 14.61
CA LYS A 195 -10.69 0.22 13.20
C LYS A 195 -10.10 1.54 12.69
N ILE A 196 -10.68 2.66 13.05
CA ILE A 196 -10.16 3.99 12.69
C ILE A 196 -8.87 4.25 13.46
N LYS A 197 -8.85 4.02 14.77
CA LYS A 197 -7.65 4.19 15.60
C LYS A 197 -6.46 3.38 15.08
N SER A 198 -6.69 2.20 14.49
CA SER A 198 -5.60 1.37 13.95
C SER A 198 -4.85 1.99 12.77
N PHE A 199 -5.39 3.01 12.11
CA PHE A 199 -4.66 3.77 11.08
C PHE A 199 -3.73 4.83 11.66
N TYR A 200 -3.83 5.10 12.97
CA TYR A 200 -3.04 6.09 13.69
C TYR A 200 -2.00 5.43 14.63
N HIS A 201 -1.77 4.13 14.51
CA HIS A 201 -0.76 3.43 15.32
C HIS A 201 0.66 3.58 14.79
N ASP A 202 0.79 3.75 13.48
CA ASP A 202 2.08 3.88 12.80
C ASP A 202 2.25 5.35 12.36
N ASN A 203 3.40 5.97 12.62
CA ASN A 203 3.71 7.37 12.29
C ASN A 203 5.13 7.51 11.75
#